data_01abd2f98bdfe8136749c31ed5070b1c
#
_entry.id   01abd2f98bdfe8136749c31ed5070b1c
#
_cell.length_a   1.000
_cell.length_b   1.000
_cell.length_c   1.000
_cell.angle_alpha   90.00
_cell.angle_beta   90.00
_cell.angle_gamma   90.00
#
_symmetry.space_group_name_H-M   'P 1'
#
loop_
_entity.id
_entity.type
_entity.pdbx_description
1 polymer ?
#
loop_
_entity_poly.entity_id
_entity_poly.type
_entity_poly.pdbx_seq_one_letter_code
_entity_poly.pdbx_strand_id
1 'polypeptide(L)'
;SDTIKRTEPSTGRVLETPDRAALFAVQTPQVFQAELLKAALQSAVNAEVTLTDDCSAVERLGKEVYLTAGDPENIKITRPLDLRLAEAILAERRKQA
;
A
#
# COMPACT_ATOMS: atom_id res chain seq x y z
N SER A 1 -17.06 0.10 -4.26
CA SER A 1 -16.13 -0.26 -3.19
C SER A 1 -16.65 0.20 -1.83
N ASP A 2 -16.13 -0.37 -0.78
CA ASP A 2 -16.66 -0.20 0.55
C ASP A 2 -16.31 1.17 1.17
N THR A 3 -17.19 1.66 2.04
CA THR A 3 -16.92 2.85 2.83
C THR A 3 -15.83 2.55 3.86
N ILE A 4 -14.87 3.47 4.01
CA ILE A 4 -13.80 3.34 5.01
C ILE A 4 -14.24 3.99 6.31
N LYS A 5 -14.06 3.30 7.41
CA LYS A 5 -14.35 3.78 8.76
C LYS A 5 -13.07 3.76 9.60
N ARG A 6 -12.83 4.82 10.35
CA ARG A 6 -11.79 4.81 11.39
C ARG A 6 -12.46 4.46 12.72
N THR A 7 -11.94 3.47 13.41
CA THR A 7 -12.55 2.95 14.64
C THR A 7 -11.58 2.99 15.82
N GLU A 8 -12.15 2.86 17.01
CA GLU A 8 -11.38 2.50 18.19
C GLU A 8 -11.11 0.99 18.12
N PRO A 9 -9.84 0.55 18.06
CA PRO A 9 -9.52 -0.87 17.83
C PRO A 9 -10.08 -1.82 18.88
N SER A 10 -10.10 -1.40 20.14
CA SER A 10 -10.52 -2.26 21.26
C SER A 10 -12.02 -2.54 21.29
N THR A 11 -12.85 -1.65 20.77
CA THR A 11 -14.31 -1.76 20.85
C THR A 11 -14.99 -1.89 19.50
N GLY A 12 -14.31 -1.50 18.41
CA GLY A 12 -14.92 -1.41 17.10
C GLY A 12 -15.83 -0.19 16.92
N ARG A 13 -15.87 0.72 17.89
CA ARG A 13 -16.70 1.93 17.79
C ARG A 13 -16.16 2.84 16.67
N VAL A 14 -17.04 3.26 15.78
CA VAL A 14 -16.69 4.16 14.68
C VAL A 14 -16.42 5.56 15.23
N LEU A 15 -15.24 6.10 14.92
CA LEU A 15 -14.80 7.42 15.33
C LEU A 15 -15.07 8.47 14.24
N GLU A 16 -14.87 8.10 12.98
CA GLU A 16 -15.15 8.95 11.84
C GLU A 16 -15.28 8.15 10.56
N THR A 17 -15.84 8.80 9.56
CA THR A 17 -15.81 8.29 8.16
C THR A 17 -14.95 9.26 7.37
N PRO A 18 -13.68 8.90 7.07
CA PRO A 18 -12.78 9.78 6.32
C PRO A 18 -13.31 10.09 4.91
N ASP A 19 -12.91 11.23 4.36
CA ASP A 19 -13.18 11.55 2.98
C ASP A 19 -12.43 10.58 2.08
N ARG A 20 -13.18 9.75 1.40
CA ARG A 20 -12.65 8.69 0.54
C ARG A 20 -11.82 9.22 -0.62
N ALA A 21 -12.12 10.42 -1.11
CA ALA A 21 -11.36 11.05 -2.19
C ALA A 21 -9.90 11.29 -1.81
N ALA A 22 -9.60 11.39 -0.51
CA ALA A 22 -8.26 11.61 0.01
C ALA A 22 -7.54 10.32 0.44
N LEU A 23 -8.20 9.16 0.31
CA LEU A 23 -7.65 7.88 0.77
C LEU A 23 -7.32 6.97 -0.41
N PHE A 24 -6.11 6.40 -0.36
CA PHE A 24 -5.62 5.49 -1.39
C PHE A 24 -4.97 4.26 -0.76
N ALA A 25 -5.31 3.09 -1.28
CA ALA A 25 -4.59 1.86 -0.99
C ALA A 25 -3.38 1.79 -1.91
N VAL A 26 -2.19 1.68 -1.33
CA VAL A 26 -0.93 1.76 -2.08
C VAL A 26 -0.51 0.38 -2.55
N GLN A 27 -0.29 0.25 -3.86
CA GLN A 27 0.19 -0.97 -4.48
C GLN A 27 1.72 -1.09 -4.38
N THR A 28 2.23 -2.27 -4.67
CA THR A 28 3.66 -2.52 -4.88
C THR A 28 3.91 -2.72 -6.38
N PRO A 29 5.09 -2.42 -6.90
CA PRO A 29 6.27 -1.93 -6.17
C PRO A 29 6.15 -0.46 -5.77
N GLN A 30 6.92 -0.08 -4.74
CA GLN A 30 7.12 1.31 -4.32
C GLN A 30 8.54 1.70 -4.72
N VAL A 31 8.70 2.75 -5.51
CA VAL A 31 9.96 3.08 -6.17
C VAL A 31 10.53 4.39 -5.65
N PHE A 32 11.81 4.37 -5.31
CA PHE A 32 12.54 5.53 -4.79
C PHE A 32 13.95 5.55 -5.34
N GLN A 33 14.62 6.71 -5.24
CA GLN A 33 16.04 6.79 -5.46
C GLN A 33 16.76 5.87 -4.44
N ALA A 34 17.68 5.04 -4.92
CA ALA A 34 18.28 3.98 -4.10
C ALA A 34 18.96 4.50 -2.84
N GLU A 35 19.76 5.56 -2.96
CA GLU A 35 20.47 6.12 -1.81
C GLU A 35 19.51 6.72 -0.78
N LEU A 36 18.45 7.36 -1.23
CA LEU A 36 17.42 7.89 -0.34
C LEU A 36 16.73 6.76 0.44
N LEU A 37 16.33 5.69 -0.24
CA LEU A 37 15.66 4.58 0.40
C LEU A 37 16.57 3.87 1.40
N LYS A 38 17.85 3.62 1.04
CA LYS A 38 18.82 3.05 1.95
C LYS A 38 18.99 3.87 3.21
N ALA A 39 19.15 5.18 3.07
CA ALA A 39 19.29 6.09 4.21
C ALA A 39 18.03 6.09 5.08
N ALA A 40 16.85 6.08 4.48
CA ALA A 40 15.58 6.04 5.19
C ALA A 40 15.41 4.76 6.00
N LEU A 41 15.69 3.62 5.40
CA LEU A 41 15.60 2.32 6.07
C LEU A 41 16.63 2.20 7.20
N GLN A 42 17.87 2.63 6.97
CA GLN A 42 18.90 2.61 8.01
C GLN A 42 18.55 3.52 9.19
N SER A 43 18.00 4.69 8.91
CA SER A 43 17.54 5.61 9.96
C SER A 43 16.42 4.98 10.81
N ALA A 44 15.49 4.28 10.18
CA ALA A 44 14.41 3.59 10.89
C ALA A 44 14.95 2.45 11.77
N VAL A 45 15.90 1.66 11.25
CA VAL A 45 16.56 0.60 12.01
C VAL A 45 17.28 1.18 13.23
N ASN A 46 18.06 2.23 13.03
CA ASN A 46 18.82 2.87 14.12
C ASN A 46 17.91 3.44 15.21
N ALA A 47 16.73 3.94 14.84
CA ALA A 47 15.75 4.48 15.77
C ALA A 47 14.80 3.41 16.33
N GLU A 48 14.93 2.15 15.91
CA GLU A 48 14.06 1.03 16.31
C GLU A 48 12.58 1.29 16.02
N VAL A 49 12.30 1.92 14.88
CA VAL A 49 10.94 2.24 14.44
C VAL A 49 10.38 1.11 13.58
N THR A 50 9.17 0.68 13.89
CA THR A 50 8.43 -0.27 13.06
C THR A 50 7.77 0.47 11.90
N LEU A 51 8.01 0.00 10.69
CA LEU A 51 7.46 0.58 9.45
C LEU A 51 6.35 -0.30 8.89
N THR A 52 5.39 0.33 8.21
CA THR A 52 4.35 -0.39 7.48
C THR A 52 4.75 -0.67 6.03
N ASP A 53 5.53 0.23 5.43
CA ASP A 53 6.02 0.10 4.05
C ASP A 53 7.24 1.01 3.83
N ASP A 54 7.81 0.94 2.62
CA ASP A 54 8.98 1.76 2.25
C ASP A 54 8.65 3.25 2.21
N CYS A 55 7.43 3.61 1.78
CA CYS A 55 6.98 4.99 1.78
C CYS A 55 7.05 5.60 3.18
N SER A 56 6.65 4.84 4.20
CA SER A 56 6.70 5.28 5.60
C SER A 56 8.11 5.62 6.04
N ALA A 57 9.10 4.85 5.58
CA ALA A 57 10.51 5.14 5.88
C ALA A 57 10.95 6.47 5.29
N VAL A 58 10.60 6.74 4.05
CA VAL A 58 10.96 7.99 3.34
C VAL A 58 10.22 9.19 3.95
N GLU A 59 8.93 9.03 4.24
CA GLU A 59 8.11 10.06 4.89
C GLU A 59 8.69 10.46 6.26
N ARG A 60 9.18 9.47 7.02
CA ARG A 60 9.80 9.70 8.33
C ARG A 60 10.98 10.66 8.27
N LEU A 61 11.71 10.69 7.15
CA LEU A 61 12.80 11.64 6.94
C LEU A 61 12.33 13.06 6.56
N GLY A 62 11.00 13.28 6.51
CA GLY A 62 10.42 14.56 6.11
C GLY A 62 10.43 14.80 4.60
N LYS A 63 10.62 13.75 3.81
CA LYS A 63 10.57 13.84 2.35
C LYS A 63 9.15 13.67 1.86
N GLU A 64 8.82 14.40 0.80
CA GLU A 64 7.51 14.27 0.15
C GLU A 64 7.44 12.99 -0.67
N VAL A 65 6.31 12.29 -0.55
CA VAL A 65 6.02 11.07 -1.32
C VAL A 65 4.75 11.30 -2.11
N TYR A 66 4.78 10.98 -3.39
CA TYR A 66 3.66 11.14 -4.30
C TYR A 66 3.22 9.79 -4.83
N LEU A 67 1.90 9.62 -4.99
CA LEU A 67 1.32 8.43 -5.60
C LEU A 67 1.12 8.66 -7.09
N THR A 68 1.38 7.63 -7.88
CA THR A 68 1.09 7.63 -9.32
C THR A 68 -0.01 6.64 -9.61
N ALA A 69 -0.62 6.76 -10.80
CA ALA A 69 -1.67 5.85 -11.21
C ALA A 69 -1.16 4.40 -11.25
N GLY A 70 -1.93 3.49 -10.67
CA GLY A 70 -1.66 2.07 -10.70
C GLY A 70 -2.56 1.34 -11.70
N ASP A 71 -2.64 0.03 -11.54
CA ASP A 71 -3.47 -0.83 -12.37
C ASP A 71 -4.34 -1.71 -11.45
N PRO A 72 -5.67 -1.75 -11.65
CA PRO A 72 -6.55 -2.62 -10.87
C PRO A 72 -6.18 -4.11 -10.92
N GLU A 73 -5.51 -4.55 -11.99
CA GLU A 73 -5.06 -5.93 -12.14
C GLU A 73 -3.76 -6.22 -11.41
N ASN A 74 -3.06 -5.20 -10.92
CA ASN A 74 -1.86 -5.38 -10.11
C ASN A 74 -2.26 -5.72 -8.67
N ILE A 75 -2.69 -6.95 -8.46
CA ILE A 75 -3.12 -7.44 -7.16
C ILE A 75 -1.97 -8.08 -6.39
N LYS A 76 -2.04 -8.00 -5.07
CA LYS A 76 -1.13 -8.72 -4.18
C LYS A 76 -1.78 -10.03 -3.78
N ILE A 77 -1.14 -11.15 -4.09
CA ILE A 77 -1.66 -12.47 -3.76
C ILE A 77 -1.31 -12.78 -2.30
N THR A 78 -2.30 -12.71 -1.42
CA THR A 78 -2.13 -12.97 0.01
C THR A 78 -3.11 -14.02 0.55
N ARG A 79 -4.20 -14.28 -0.16
CA ARG A 79 -5.25 -15.23 0.23
C ARG A 79 -5.59 -16.15 -0.93
N PRO A 80 -6.22 -17.32 -0.67
CA PRO A 80 -6.63 -18.22 -1.73
C PRO A 80 -7.52 -17.59 -2.81
N LEU A 81 -8.40 -16.66 -2.41
CA LEU A 81 -9.25 -15.94 -3.36
C LEU A 81 -8.41 -15.10 -4.33
N ASP A 82 -7.32 -14.48 -3.86
CA ASP A 82 -6.44 -13.68 -4.70
C ASP A 82 -5.77 -14.52 -5.78
N LEU A 83 -5.42 -15.77 -5.47
CA LEU A 83 -4.86 -16.69 -6.43
C LEU A 83 -5.86 -17.00 -7.57
N ARG A 84 -7.12 -17.24 -7.22
CA ARG A 84 -8.19 -17.44 -8.22
C ARG A 84 -8.38 -16.22 -9.10
N LEU A 85 -8.35 -15.05 -8.50
CA LEU A 85 -8.45 -13.79 -9.23
C LEU A 85 -7.27 -13.59 -10.17
N ALA A 86 -6.05 -13.88 -9.72
CA ALA A 86 -4.86 -13.83 -10.55
C ALA A 86 -4.95 -14.80 -11.75
N GLU A 87 -5.43 -16.00 -11.53
CA GLU A 87 -5.64 -16.99 -12.60
C GLU A 87 -6.64 -16.47 -13.63
N ALA A 88 -7.74 -15.86 -13.19
CA ALA A 88 -8.74 -15.27 -14.08
C ALA A 88 -8.15 -14.12 -14.91
N ILE A 89 -7.34 -13.25 -14.30
CA ILE A 89 -6.66 -12.15 -14.99
C ILE A 89 -5.71 -12.70 -16.06
N LEU A 90 -4.92 -13.72 -15.73
CA LEU A 90 -3.98 -14.33 -16.67
C LEU A 90 -4.70 -15.04 -17.83
N ALA A 91 -5.81 -15.71 -17.55
CA ALA A 91 -6.61 -16.35 -18.59
C ALA A 91 -7.16 -15.32 -19.58
N GLU A 92 -7.64 -14.17 -19.09
CA GLU A 92 -8.15 -13.11 -19.92
C GLU A 92 -7.05 -12.48 -20.79
N ARG A 93 -5.87 -12.26 -20.23
CA ARG A 93 -4.71 -11.76 -20.97
C ARG A 93 -4.27 -12.68 -22.09
N ARG A 94 -4.33 -14.01 -21.88
CA ARG A 94 -4.01 -15.01 -22.91
C ARG A 94 -4.96 -14.93 -24.09
N LYS A 95 -6.24 -14.63 -23.84
CA LYS A 95 -7.22 -14.46 -24.92
C LYS A 95 -6.95 -13.22 -25.76
N GLN A 96 -6.32 -12.19 -25.18
CA GLN A 96 -6.01 -10.94 -25.84
C GLN A 96 -4.68 -10.99 -26.60
N ALA A 97 -3.86 -12.00 -26.35
CA ALA A 97 -2.55 -12.15 -26.96
C ALA A 97 -2.63 -12.72 -28.38
#